data_b59efcfa4290610c52e8b45ff02e1d67
#
_entry.id   b59efcfa4290610c52e8b45ff02e1d67
#
_cell.length_a   1.000
_cell.length_b   1.000
_cell.length_c   1.000
_cell.angle_alpha   90.00
_cell.angle_beta   90.00
_cell.angle_gamma   90.00
#
_symmetry.space_group_name_H-M   'P 1'
#
loop_
_entity.id
_entity.type
_entity.pdbx_description
1 polymer ?
#
loop_
_entity_poly.entity_id
_entity_poly.type
_entity_poly.pdbx_seq_one_letter_code
_entity_poly.pdbx_strand_id
1 'polypeptide(L)'
;MSSTDRDLDWLLENLLSGTPGARHALVLSADGLKLCHTVGLGTDQADQLAAIASGMQSLAHGASIEFGDGSGGVRQSMTEFHGGILCIVAAGEGAHLAVVTEDDADVGVVGHNMHGLIEQIGAYLSAPPREIEAGV
;
A
#
# COMPACT_ATOMS: atom_id res chain seq x y z
N MET A 1 19.19 2.71 -8.60
CA MET A 1 18.18 2.40 -7.57
C MET A 1 18.68 2.78 -6.20
N SER A 2 17.86 3.46 -5.43
CA SER A 2 18.25 3.92 -4.11
C SER A 2 18.16 2.80 -3.08
N SER A 3 18.84 2.99 -1.95
CA SER A 3 18.71 2.06 -0.81
C SER A 3 17.28 1.99 -0.31
N THR A 4 16.58 3.13 -0.33
CA THR A 4 15.20 3.19 0.11
C THR A 4 14.30 2.28 -0.74
N ASP A 5 14.50 2.29 -2.06
CA ASP A 5 13.71 1.43 -2.95
C ASP A 5 13.95 -0.04 -2.66
N ARG A 6 15.20 -0.41 -2.43
CA ARG A 6 15.52 -1.80 -2.11
C ARG A 6 14.96 -2.21 -0.75
N ASP A 7 14.99 -1.30 0.21
CA ASP A 7 14.43 -1.57 1.53
C ASP A 7 12.92 -1.73 1.46
N LEU A 8 12.24 -0.91 0.65
CA LEU A 8 10.80 -1.05 0.45
C LEU A 8 10.46 -2.37 -0.23
N ASP A 9 11.22 -2.75 -1.25
CA ASP A 9 11.02 -4.04 -1.92
C ASP A 9 11.13 -5.19 -0.93
N TRP A 10 12.17 -5.16 -0.10
CA TRP A 10 12.38 -6.20 0.91
C TRP A 10 11.25 -6.24 1.92
N LEU A 11 10.78 -5.07 2.36
CA LEU A 11 9.67 -4.99 3.30
C LEU A 11 8.39 -5.58 2.71
N LEU A 12 8.12 -5.32 1.42
CA LEU A 12 6.96 -5.89 0.77
C LEU A 12 7.04 -7.40 0.64
N GLU A 13 8.21 -7.93 0.26
CA GLU A 13 8.38 -9.37 0.16
C GLU A 13 8.23 -10.02 1.54
N ASN A 14 8.73 -9.36 2.56
CA ASN A 14 8.60 -9.83 3.93
C ASN A 14 7.13 -9.86 4.38
N LEU A 15 6.36 -8.85 3.99
CA LEU A 15 4.93 -8.83 4.28
C LEU A 15 4.23 -10.05 3.67
N LEU A 16 4.54 -10.38 2.42
CA LEU A 16 3.92 -11.54 1.78
C LEU A 16 4.28 -12.83 2.48
N SER A 17 5.56 -13.02 2.79
CA SER A 17 5.98 -14.28 3.42
C SER A 17 5.43 -14.43 4.83
N GLY A 18 5.16 -13.35 5.52
CA GLY A 18 4.64 -13.37 6.87
C GLY A 18 3.11 -13.29 6.96
N THR A 19 2.41 -13.23 5.83
CA THR A 19 0.96 -13.05 5.81
C THR A 19 0.32 -14.17 5.00
N PRO A 20 -0.24 -15.20 5.66
CA PRO A 20 -0.85 -16.32 4.94
C PRO A 20 -1.94 -15.82 3.99
N GLY A 21 -1.91 -16.31 2.75
CA GLY A 21 -2.87 -15.94 1.73
C GLY A 21 -2.54 -14.70 0.94
N ALA A 22 -1.56 -13.91 1.34
CA ALA A 22 -1.16 -12.72 0.58
C ALA A 22 -0.40 -13.15 -0.68
N ARG A 23 -0.81 -12.60 -1.81
CA ARG A 23 -0.24 -12.97 -3.12
C ARG A 23 0.63 -11.87 -3.71
N HIS A 24 0.20 -10.63 -3.61
CA HIS A 24 0.89 -9.49 -4.21
C HIS A 24 0.79 -8.30 -3.29
N ALA A 25 1.81 -7.45 -3.30
CA ALA A 25 1.81 -6.20 -2.58
C ALA A 25 2.44 -5.11 -3.42
N LEU A 26 1.95 -3.89 -3.26
CA LEU A 26 2.38 -2.75 -4.06
C LEU A 26 2.21 -1.47 -3.26
N VAL A 27 3.21 -0.59 -3.35
CA VAL A 27 3.09 0.78 -2.85
C VAL A 27 2.90 1.70 -4.03
N LEU A 28 1.93 2.59 -3.93
CA LEU A 28 1.62 3.54 -5.00
C LEU A 28 1.53 4.95 -4.44
N SER A 29 1.75 5.92 -5.31
CA SER A 29 1.58 7.33 -4.98
C SER A 29 0.12 7.73 -5.11
N ALA A 30 -0.23 8.90 -4.57
CA ALA A 30 -1.60 9.39 -4.61
C ALA A 30 -2.13 9.57 -6.03
N ASP A 31 -1.25 9.80 -6.99
CA ASP A 31 -1.65 9.99 -8.39
C ASP A 31 -1.62 8.70 -9.21
N GLY A 32 -1.50 7.55 -8.55
CA GLY A 32 -1.69 6.27 -9.20
C GLY A 32 -0.45 5.67 -9.84
N LEU A 33 0.72 6.17 -9.49
CA LEU A 33 1.98 5.62 -10.00
C LEU A 33 2.53 4.58 -9.03
N LYS A 34 2.96 3.43 -9.55
CA LYS A 34 3.58 2.44 -8.70
C LYS A 34 4.95 2.94 -8.23
N LEU A 35 5.24 2.73 -6.96
CA LEU A 35 6.53 3.07 -6.38
C LEU A 35 7.40 1.83 -6.21
N CYS A 36 6.81 0.75 -5.73
CA CYS A 36 7.47 -0.55 -5.66
C CYS A 36 6.41 -1.64 -5.58
N HIS A 37 6.80 -2.86 -5.91
CA HIS A 37 5.88 -4.00 -5.85
C HIS A 37 6.65 -5.30 -5.70
N THR A 38 5.94 -6.36 -5.29
CA THR A 38 6.55 -7.67 -5.13
C THR A 38 6.85 -8.30 -6.49
N VAL A 39 7.85 -9.17 -6.51
CA VAL A 39 8.37 -9.71 -7.77
C VAL A 39 7.37 -10.61 -8.50
N GLY A 40 6.46 -11.25 -7.77
CA GLY A 40 5.43 -12.09 -8.38
C GLY A 40 4.40 -11.31 -9.18
N LEU A 41 4.35 -9.99 -9.00
CA LEU A 41 3.44 -9.12 -9.73
C LEU A 41 4.21 -8.58 -10.94
N GLY A 42 3.73 -8.89 -12.15
CA GLY A 42 4.39 -8.42 -13.36
C GLY A 42 4.25 -6.90 -13.50
N THR A 43 5.12 -6.31 -14.31
CA THR A 43 5.14 -4.84 -14.48
C THR A 43 3.80 -4.30 -14.95
N ASP A 44 3.18 -4.93 -15.96
CA ASP A 44 1.89 -4.47 -16.48
C ASP A 44 0.79 -4.62 -15.45
N GLN A 45 0.79 -5.72 -14.71
CA GLN A 45 -0.18 -5.92 -13.65
C GLN A 45 0.04 -4.92 -12.51
N ALA A 46 1.28 -4.58 -12.21
CA ALA A 46 1.58 -3.59 -11.19
C ALA A 46 1.04 -2.21 -11.59
N ASP A 47 1.21 -1.83 -12.85
CA ASP A 47 0.65 -0.57 -13.36
C ASP A 47 -0.88 -0.57 -13.26
N GLN A 48 -1.51 -1.70 -13.62
CA GLN A 48 -2.96 -1.83 -13.52
C GLN A 48 -3.44 -1.75 -12.08
N LEU A 49 -2.76 -2.45 -11.18
CA LEU A 49 -3.13 -2.45 -9.77
C LEU A 49 -3.00 -1.05 -9.17
N ALA A 50 -1.93 -0.34 -9.52
CA ALA A 50 -1.74 1.03 -9.04
C ALA A 50 -2.89 1.94 -9.49
N ALA A 51 -3.30 1.83 -10.76
CA ALA A 51 -4.41 2.61 -11.28
C ALA A 51 -5.73 2.26 -10.61
N ILE A 52 -5.98 0.96 -10.43
CA ILE A 52 -7.20 0.48 -9.78
C ILE A 52 -7.26 0.99 -8.34
N ALA A 53 -6.19 0.80 -7.59
CA ALA A 53 -6.14 1.20 -6.19
C ALA A 53 -6.31 2.72 -6.04
N SER A 54 -5.68 3.49 -6.91
CA SER A 54 -5.82 4.95 -6.91
C SER A 54 -7.26 5.36 -7.18
N GLY A 55 -7.93 4.71 -8.14
CA GLY A 55 -9.33 4.99 -8.44
C GLY A 55 -10.25 4.66 -7.28
N MET A 56 -10.02 3.51 -6.64
CA MET A 56 -10.81 3.11 -5.48
C MET A 56 -10.63 4.10 -4.32
N GLN A 57 -9.40 4.53 -4.07
CA GLN A 57 -9.13 5.50 -3.01
C GLN A 57 -9.76 6.85 -3.31
N SER A 58 -9.79 7.26 -4.58
CA SER A 58 -10.45 8.49 -4.98
C SER A 58 -11.94 8.44 -4.69
N LEU A 59 -12.59 7.32 -5.00
CA LEU A 59 -14.01 7.14 -4.73
C LEU A 59 -14.28 7.08 -3.21
N ALA A 60 -13.45 6.38 -2.48
CA ALA A 60 -13.57 6.28 -1.03
C ALA A 60 -13.37 7.65 -0.36
N HIS A 61 -12.45 8.46 -0.89
CA HIS A 61 -12.25 9.84 -0.42
C HIS A 61 -13.52 10.66 -0.60
N GLY A 62 -14.16 10.56 -1.76
CA GLY A 62 -15.42 11.23 -1.99
C GLY A 62 -16.52 10.79 -1.03
N ALA A 63 -16.58 9.49 -0.76
CA ALA A 63 -17.53 8.95 0.21
C ALA A 63 -17.27 9.49 1.61
N SER A 64 -16.00 9.61 1.98
CA SER A 64 -15.63 10.14 3.29
C SER A 64 -16.04 11.61 3.45
N ILE A 65 -15.91 12.39 2.39
CA ILE A 65 -16.33 13.78 2.42
C ILE A 65 -17.85 13.89 2.59
N GLU A 66 -18.59 13.11 1.81
CA GLU A 66 -20.06 13.20 1.77
C GLU A 66 -20.72 12.58 2.99
N PHE A 67 -20.23 11.43 3.44
CA PHE A 67 -20.90 10.61 4.44
C PHE A 67 -20.09 10.38 5.70
N GLY A 68 -18.83 10.83 5.75
CA GLY A 68 -17.96 10.70 6.91
C GLY A 68 -17.93 12.00 7.70
N ASP A 69 -16.74 12.31 8.23
CA ASP A 69 -16.58 13.53 9.02
C ASP A 69 -16.25 14.76 8.17
N GLY A 70 -16.25 14.62 6.85
CA GLY A 70 -15.97 15.70 5.93
C GLY A 70 -14.50 15.94 5.63
N SER A 71 -13.61 15.23 6.30
CA SER A 71 -12.16 15.43 6.11
C SER A 71 -11.61 14.78 4.85
N GLY A 72 -12.31 13.78 4.32
CA GLY A 72 -11.81 12.99 3.21
C GLY A 72 -10.89 11.87 3.63
N GLY A 73 -10.66 11.67 4.93
CA GLY A 73 -9.79 10.62 5.43
C GLY A 73 -10.37 9.23 5.21
N VAL A 74 -9.55 8.32 4.72
CA VAL A 74 -9.92 6.92 4.49
C VAL A 74 -8.90 6.06 5.20
N ARG A 75 -9.37 5.22 6.12
CA ARG A 75 -8.47 4.33 6.87
C ARG A 75 -8.06 3.14 6.04
N GLN A 76 -9.03 2.52 5.40
CA GLN A 76 -8.77 1.36 4.54
C GLN A 76 -9.94 1.12 3.63
N SER A 77 -9.67 0.46 2.52
CA SER A 77 -10.69 -0.02 1.59
C SER A 77 -10.49 -1.51 1.41
N MET A 78 -11.56 -2.25 1.30
CA MET A 78 -11.48 -3.69 1.09
C MET A 78 -12.55 -4.09 0.08
N THR A 79 -12.16 -4.87 -0.91
CA THR A 79 -13.10 -5.40 -1.89
C THR A 79 -12.87 -6.90 -1.98
N GLU A 80 -13.94 -7.66 -1.72
CA GLU A 80 -13.91 -9.10 -1.94
C GLU A 80 -14.48 -9.40 -3.31
N PHE A 81 -13.80 -10.27 -4.04
CA PHE A 81 -14.29 -10.74 -5.33
C PHE A 81 -14.05 -12.25 -5.41
N HIS A 82 -14.60 -12.87 -6.44
CA HIS A 82 -14.40 -14.30 -6.59
C HIS A 82 -12.90 -14.56 -6.84
N GLY A 83 -12.30 -15.32 -5.95
CA GLY A 83 -10.90 -15.70 -6.06
C GLY A 83 -9.91 -14.79 -5.34
N GLY A 84 -10.36 -13.72 -4.70
CA GLY A 84 -9.41 -12.86 -4.01
C GLY A 84 -10.02 -11.72 -3.23
N ILE A 85 -9.12 -11.00 -2.54
CA ILE A 85 -9.50 -9.80 -1.79
C ILE A 85 -8.44 -8.74 -2.07
N LEU A 86 -8.88 -7.52 -2.30
CA LEU A 86 -7.99 -6.37 -2.46
C LEU A 86 -8.15 -5.46 -1.25
N CYS A 87 -7.06 -5.25 -0.51
CA CYS A 87 -7.03 -4.36 0.64
C CYS A 87 -6.11 -3.18 0.33
N ILE A 88 -6.57 -1.97 0.63
CA ILE A 88 -5.79 -0.75 0.39
C ILE A 88 -5.82 0.08 1.66
N VAL A 89 -4.66 0.54 2.11
CA VAL A 89 -4.55 1.41 3.28
C VAL A 89 -3.60 2.56 2.96
N ALA A 90 -3.85 3.69 3.59
CA ALA A 90 -2.96 4.84 3.45
C ALA A 90 -1.61 4.52 4.09
N ALA A 91 -0.53 4.88 3.43
CA ALA A 91 0.83 4.57 3.86
C ALA A 91 1.65 5.86 3.99
N GLY A 92 1.21 6.74 4.86
CA GLY A 92 1.80 8.06 5.00
C GLY A 92 1.21 9.04 4.01
N GLU A 93 1.77 10.21 3.94
CA GLU A 93 1.27 11.25 3.04
C GLU A 93 1.59 10.92 1.59
N GLY A 94 0.55 10.93 0.77
CA GLY A 94 0.72 10.78 -0.65
C GLY A 94 1.08 9.37 -1.11
N ALA A 95 0.87 8.36 -0.27
CA ALA A 95 1.16 6.98 -0.64
C ALA A 95 0.10 6.04 -0.10
N HIS A 96 -0.03 4.89 -0.74
CA HIS A 96 -0.96 3.83 -0.34
C HIS A 96 -0.30 2.49 -0.49
N LEU A 97 -0.71 1.55 0.36
CA LEU A 97 -0.28 0.15 0.27
C LEU A 97 -1.48 -0.67 -0.19
N ALA A 98 -1.30 -1.45 -1.25
CA ALA A 98 -2.33 -2.35 -1.78
C ALA A 98 -1.83 -3.77 -1.69
N VAL A 99 -2.68 -4.67 -1.18
CA VAL A 99 -2.36 -6.10 -1.07
C VAL A 99 -3.49 -6.90 -1.67
N VAL A 100 -3.13 -7.85 -2.53
CA VAL A 100 -4.09 -8.81 -3.10
C VAL A 100 -3.85 -10.14 -2.41
N THR A 101 -4.94 -10.75 -1.95
CA THR A 101 -4.87 -12.03 -1.22
C THR A 101 -5.75 -13.09 -1.88
N GLU A 102 -5.59 -14.32 -1.41
CA GLU A 102 -6.54 -15.40 -1.70
C GLU A 102 -7.89 -15.05 -1.07
N ASP A 103 -8.96 -15.68 -1.55
CA ASP A 103 -10.31 -15.38 -1.07
C ASP A 103 -10.58 -15.92 0.34
N ASP A 104 -9.76 -16.84 0.83
CA ASP A 104 -9.90 -17.40 2.18
C ASP A 104 -8.91 -16.81 3.18
N ALA A 105 -8.20 -15.75 2.81
CA ALA A 105 -7.25 -15.11 3.71
C ALA A 105 -7.97 -14.49 4.91
N ASP A 106 -7.30 -14.51 6.07
CA ASP A 106 -7.81 -13.89 7.28
C ASP A 106 -7.59 -12.38 7.18
N VAL A 107 -8.66 -11.65 6.91
CA VAL A 107 -8.54 -10.20 6.68
C VAL A 107 -8.07 -9.44 7.91
N GLY A 108 -8.34 -9.95 9.11
CA GLY A 108 -7.83 -9.33 10.33
C GLY A 108 -6.31 -9.41 10.42
N VAL A 109 -5.75 -10.56 10.08
CA VAL A 109 -4.30 -10.75 10.04
C VAL A 109 -3.67 -9.91 8.94
N VAL A 110 -4.29 -9.91 7.75
CA VAL A 110 -3.80 -9.11 6.62
C VAL A 110 -3.75 -7.63 7.00
N GLY A 111 -4.84 -7.11 7.54
CA GLY A 111 -4.91 -5.71 7.96
C GLY A 111 -3.90 -5.38 9.04
N HIS A 112 -3.76 -6.24 10.03
CA HIS A 112 -2.79 -6.03 11.11
C HIS A 112 -1.37 -5.94 10.55
N ASN A 113 -1.02 -6.87 9.67
CA ASN A 113 0.33 -6.89 9.09
C ASN A 113 0.55 -5.70 8.15
N MET A 114 -0.47 -5.28 7.41
CA MET A 114 -0.38 -4.09 6.57
C MET A 114 -0.13 -2.84 7.39
N HIS A 115 -0.86 -2.66 8.49
CA HIS A 115 -0.67 -1.50 9.35
C HIS A 115 0.72 -1.51 10.01
N GLY A 116 1.22 -2.68 10.38
CA GLY A 116 2.58 -2.80 10.88
C GLY A 116 3.61 -2.36 9.86
N LEU A 117 3.44 -2.77 8.61
CA LEU A 117 4.36 -2.37 7.55
C LEU A 117 4.27 -0.87 7.29
N ILE A 118 3.08 -0.29 7.36
CA ILE A 118 2.89 1.13 7.10
C ILE A 118 3.70 1.99 8.06
N GLU A 119 3.81 1.59 9.31
CA GLU A 119 4.62 2.32 10.27
C GLU A 119 6.07 2.37 9.80
N GLN A 120 6.57 1.27 9.27
CA GLN A 120 7.94 1.21 8.75
C GLN A 120 8.08 2.05 7.48
N ILE A 121 7.13 1.94 6.56
CA ILE A 121 7.15 2.71 5.31
C ILE A 121 7.05 4.20 5.61
N GLY A 122 6.17 4.58 6.54
CA GLY A 122 6.00 5.97 6.92
C GLY A 122 7.30 6.59 7.41
N ALA A 123 8.08 5.83 8.16
CA ALA A 123 9.37 6.30 8.64
C ALA A 123 10.32 6.60 7.47
N TYR A 124 10.34 5.73 6.45
CA TYR A 124 11.16 5.98 5.28
C TYR A 124 10.68 7.17 4.47
N LEU A 125 9.37 7.26 4.25
CA LEU A 125 8.82 8.29 3.37
C LEU A 125 8.79 9.67 4.01
N SER A 126 8.74 9.73 5.33
CA SER A 126 8.63 10.98 6.07
C SER A 126 9.96 11.48 6.62
N ALA A 127 11.00 10.63 6.63
CA ALA A 127 12.28 11.00 7.22
C ALA A 127 12.94 12.10 6.41
N PRO A 128 13.52 13.09 7.07
CA PRO A 128 14.29 14.11 6.33
C PRO A 128 15.50 13.46 5.68
N PRO A 129 15.94 13.99 4.55
CA PRO A 129 17.13 13.45 3.88
C PRO A 129 18.35 13.49 4.79
N ARG A 130 19.00 12.36 4.93
CA ARG A 130 20.16 12.22 5.82
C ARG A 130 21.34 13.05 5.36
N GLU A 131 21.54 13.09 4.06
CA GLU A 131 22.66 13.81 3.48
C GLU A 131 22.59 15.30 3.76
N ILE A 132 21.43 15.85 4.01
CA ILE A 132 21.31 17.24 4.39
C ILE A 132 21.95 17.46 5.75
N GLU A 133 21.69 16.56 6.68
CA GLU A 133 22.29 16.63 8.00
C GLU A 133 23.79 16.44 7.92
N ALA A 134 24.22 15.49 7.13
CA ALA A 134 25.63 15.19 6.97
C ALA A 134 26.36 16.29 6.24
N GLY A 135 25.69 17.01 5.38
CA GLY A 135 26.29 18.04 4.58
C GLY A 135 26.55 19.37 5.30
N VAL A 136 26.06 19.47 6.51
CA VAL A 136 26.25 20.71 7.26
C VAL A 136 27.49 20.71 8.17
#